data_c7a9a078e2a45b0806bfc287a4ddeed3
#
_entry.id   c7a9a078e2a45b0806bfc287a4ddeed3
#
_cell.length_a   1.000
_cell.length_b   1.000
_cell.length_c   1.000
_cell.angle_alpha   90.00
_cell.angle_beta   90.00
_cell.angle_gamma   90.00
#
_symmetry.space_group_name_H-M   'P 1'
#
loop_
_entity.id
_entity.type
_entity.pdbx_description
1 polymer ?
#
loop_
_entity_poly.entity_id
_entity_poly.type
_entity_poly.pdbx_seq_one_letter_code
_entity_poly.pdbx_strand_id
1 'polypeptide(L)'
;MVGGGNMNNFAETTLQAFEKISKVSTYTKEGERYMGADGLIYCSKCNTPLQKPINFGGRVLNMPVMCQCQTLEEERNRKILEQQNHEVYTNRLKQLGFSNKYYLNCTFDKDDKANLEISTLAHKYVDRFNRFYAKGLGLLFMGSCGNGKTFMSACIGNALIEKEYSVYMTSISDLVNLMSKDFGNNRPELIEKLSNVDLLILDDLGTENILDGRKSNTIELTYKIIDSRYISNKPMIISTNLDISAMLNSNDLNINLRRIFERILQRCKPFDLGSNNRRKAQSRINNEAFNSILEANVC
;
A
#
# COMPACT_ATOMS: atom_id res chain seq x y z
N MET A 1 5.44 -60.59 -22.41
CA MET A 1 6.40 -60.51 -21.34
C MET A 1 7.24 -59.30 -21.54
N VAL A 2 6.87 -58.19 -20.91
CA VAL A 2 7.71 -56.96 -20.86
C VAL A 2 7.48 -56.34 -19.49
N GLY A 3 8.55 -56.07 -18.75
CA GLY A 3 8.56 -55.03 -17.74
C GLY A 3 8.75 -55.42 -16.28
N GLY A 4 9.68 -56.32 -15.93
CA GLY A 4 10.07 -56.55 -14.53
C GLY A 4 11.37 -55.86 -14.05
N GLY A 5 12.05 -55.08 -14.90
CA GLY A 5 13.41 -54.61 -14.65
C GLY A 5 13.60 -53.23 -14.04
N ASN A 6 12.55 -52.41 -13.95
CA ASN A 6 12.75 -50.97 -13.67
C ASN A 6 12.46 -50.49 -12.24
N MET A 7 11.69 -51.23 -11.44
CA MET A 7 11.34 -50.82 -10.06
C MET A 7 12.48 -51.09 -9.06
N ASN A 8 13.22 -52.17 -9.22
CA ASN A 8 14.32 -52.50 -8.28
C ASN A 8 15.50 -51.51 -8.46
N ASN A 9 15.79 -51.07 -9.68
CA ASN A 9 16.89 -50.15 -9.94
C ASN A 9 16.59 -48.74 -9.41
N PHE A 10 15.34 -48.28 -9.44
CA PHE A 10 14.91 -47.00 -8.88
C PHE A 10 14.99 -46.98 -7.36
N ALA A 11 14.56 -48.10 -6.69
CA ALA A 11 14.63 -48.23 -5.26
C ALA A 11 16.08 -48.28 -4.74
N GLU A 12 17.00 -48.99 -5.45
CA GLU A 12 18.41 -49.05 -5.11
C GLU A 12 19.11 -47.70 -5.30
N THR A 13 18.83 -47.00 -6.39
CA THR A 13 19.40 -45.64 -6.67
C THR A 13 18.93 -44.63 -5.63
N THR A 14 17.66 -44.71 -5.23
CA THR A 14 17.11 -43.84 -4.17
C THR A 14 17.73 -44.17 -2.82
N LEU A 15 17.90 -45.42 -2.48
CA LEU A 15 18.56 -45.85 -1.25
C LEU A 15 20.00 -45.37 -1.16
N GLN A 16 20.78 -45.52 -2.25
CA GLN A 16 22.17 -45.01 -2.32
C GLN A 16 22.23 -43.48 -2.17
N ALA A 17 21.26 -42.72 -2.74
CA ALA A 17 21.17 -41.29 -2.54
C ALA A 17 20.88 -40.94 -1.06
N PHE A 18 19.95 -41.65 -0.39
CA PHE A 18 19.66 -41.44 1.01
C PHE A 18 20.83 -41.85 1.92
N GLU A 19 21.56 -42.94 1.63
CA GLU A 19 22.78 -43.32 2.36
C GLU A 19 23.89 -42.27 2.21
N LYS A 20 23.99 -41.64 1.04
CA LYS A 20 24.92 -40.53 0.81
C LYS A 20 24.55 -39.29 1.61
N ILE A 21 23.28 -38.97 1.69
CA ILE A 21 22.75 -37.83 2.48
C ILE A 21 22.92 -38.11 3.99
N SER A 22 22.69 -39.35 4.46
CA SER A 22 22.85 -39.70 5.88
C SER A 22 24.32 -39.63 6.36
N LYS A 23 25.28 -39.73 5.43
CA LYS A 23 26.74 -39.61 5.71
C LYS A 23 27.23 -38.16 5.56
N VAL A 24 26.45 -37.27 4.91
CA VAL A 24 26.81 -35.86 4.82
C VAL A 24 26.59 -35.18 6.17
N SER A 25 27.57 -34.41 6.58
CA SER A 25 27.62 -33.76 7.90
C SER A 25 26.32 -33.06 8.23
N THR A 26 25.91 -33.22 9.46
CA THR A 26 24.89 -32.39 10.10
C THR A 26 25.14 -30.90 9.84
N TYR A 27 24.10 -30.09 9.74
CA TYR A 27 24.13 -28.67 9.42
C TYR A 27 24.97 -27.78 10.38
N THR A 28 25.65 -28.34 11.38
CA THR A 28 26.46 -27.61 12.36
C THR A 28 27.94 -27.77 12.12
N LYS A 29 28.73 -26.75 12.50
CA LYS A 29 30.21 -26.79 12.49
C LYS A 29 30.76 -27.81 13.50
N GLU A 30 31.94 -28.35 13.25
CA GLU A 30 32.67 -29.15 14.21
C GLU A 30 32.85 -28.39 15.53
N GLY A 31 32.58 -29.03 16.68
CA GLY A 31 32.59 -28.40 18.00
C GLY A 31 31.23 -27.96 18.54
N GLU A 32 30.20 -27.82 17.67
CA GLU A 32 28.83 -27.47 18.09
C GLU A 32 27.91 -28.69 18.23
N ARG A 33 28.45 -29.90 18.21
CA ARG A 33 27.72 -31.17 18.24
C ARG A 33 28.42 -32.21 19.08
N TYR A 34 27.66 -33.15 19.66
CA TYR A 34 28.16 -34.30 20.38
C TYR A 34 27.34 -35.56 20.04
N MET A 35 27.93 -36.75 20.30
CA MET A 35 27.22 -38.01 20.11
C MET A 35 26.52 -38.40 21.40
N GLY A 36 25.22 -38.65 21.34
CA GLY A 36 24.43 -39.14 22.44
C GLY A 36 24.65 -40.62 22.72
N ALA A 37 24.20 -41.13 23.86
CA ALA A 37 24.27 -42.54 24.23
C ALA A 37 23.48 -43.46 23.29
N ASP A 38 22.52 -42.95 22.56
CA ASP A 38 21.71 -43.61 21.54
C ASP A 38 22.37 -43.69 20.16
N GLY A 39 23.59 -43.15 20.02
CA GLY A 39 24.35 -43.09 18.77
C GLY A 39 23.89 -42.03 17.80
N LEU A 40 22.98 -41.12 18.21
CA LEU A 40 22.55 -39.95 17.40
C LEU A 40 23.43 -38.75 17.71
N ILE A 41 23.51 -37.83 16.73
CA ILE A 41 24.23 -36.57 16.91
C ILE A 41 23.27 -35.50 17.45
N TYR A 42 23.72 -34.80 18.48
CA TYR A 42 22.99 -33.75 19.19
C TYR A 42 23.69 -32.38 19.06
N CYS A 43 22.90 -31.33 19.11
CA CYS A 43 23.40 -29.95 19.21
C CYS A 43 23.88 -29.66 20.63
N SER A 44 25.13 -29.19 20.79
CA SER A 44 25.69 -28.85 22.11
C SER A 44 25.04 -27.62 22.76
N LYS A 45 24.36 -26.74 21.98
CA LYS A 45 23.69 -25.54 22.49
C LYS A 45 22.31 -25.83 23.09
N CYS A 46 21.51 -26.65 22.40
CA CYS A 46 20.10 -26.87 22.77
C CYS A 46 19.74 -28.31 23.12
N ASN A 47 20.70 -29.22 23.09
CA ASN A 47 20.55 -30.65 23.38
C ASN A 47 19.44 -31.35 22.56
N THR A 48 19.10 -30.83 21.41
CA THR A 48 18.14 -31.45 20.48
C THR A 48 18.88 -32.29 19.45
N PRO A 49 18.29 -33.41 18.97
CA PRO A 49 18.94 -34.25 17.99
C PRO A 49 19.11 -33.52 16.65
N LEU A 50 20.23 -33.73 16.01
CA LEU A 50 20.57 -33.29 14.65
C LEU A 50 20.33 -34.39 13.60
N GLN A 51 19.87 -35.55 14.07
CA GLN A 51 19.52 -36.70 13.26
C GLN A 51 18.24 -37.34 13.75
N LYS A 52 17.46 -37.88 12.79
CA LYS A 52 16.25 -38.64 13.05
C LYS A 52 16.36 -40.01 12.37
N PRO A 53 16.19 -41.12 13.09
CA PRO A 53 16.19 -42.45 12.48
C PRO A 53 14.91 -42.64 11.64
N ILE A 54 15.08 -43.01 10.39
CA ILE A 54 13.98 -43.31 9.44
C ILE A 54 14.19 -44.74 8.93
N ASN A 55 13.17 -45.58 8.99
CA ASN A 55 13.19 -46.92 8.40
C ASN A 55 12.83 -46.81 6.90
N PHE A 56 13.77 -47.19 6.07
CA PHE A 56 13.59 -47.24 4.64
C PHE A 56 13.96 -48.62 4.10
N GLY A 57 13.00 -49.37 3.59
CA GLY A 57 13.23 -50.71 3.03
C GLY A 57 13.86 -51.72 4.01
N GLY A 58 13.49 -51.65 5.29
CA GLY A 58 14.03 -52.53 6.35
C GLY A 58 15.40 -52.12 6.90
N ARG A 59 15.97 -50.99 6.43
CA ARG A 59 17.22 -50.41 6.97
C ARG A 59 16.90 -49.09 7.72
N VAL A 60 17.55 -48.89 8.86
CA VAL A 60 17.44 -47.64 9.61
C VAL A 60 18.55 -46.69 9.16
N LEU A 61 18.14 -45.53 8.66
CA LEU A 61 19.03 -44.43 8.22
C LEU A 61 18.86 -43.22 9.14
N ASN A 62 19.97 -42.69 9.65
CA ASN A 62 19.94 -41.46 10.47
C ASN A 62 19.95 -40.22 9.58
N MET A 63 18.76 -39.72 9.28
CA MET A 63 18.61 -38.52 8.40
C MET A 63 18.90 -37.24 9.18
N PRO A 64 19.66 -36.28 8.57
CA PRO A 64 19.95 -35.03 9.22
C PRO A 64 18.66 -34.19 9.39
N VAL A 65 18.51 -33.61 10.58
CA VAL A 65 17.43 -32.67 10.91
C VAL A 65 18.01 -31.42 11.56
N MET A 66 17.30 -30.31 11.47
CA MET A 66 17.70 -29.11 12.18
C MET A 66 17.43 -29.22 13.67
N CYS A 67 18.34 -28.69 14.47
CA CYS A 67 18.10 -28.54 15.90
C CYS A 67 17.20 -27.36 16.19
N GLN A 68 16.66 -27.30 17.40
CA GLN A 68 15.72 -26.23 17.81
C GLN A 68 16.32 -24.83 17.65
N CYS A 69 17.61 -24.61 17.95
CA CYS A 69 18.22 -23.30 17.79
C CYS A 69 18.39 -22.90 16.32
N GLN A 70 18.68 -23.83 15.42
CA GLN A 70 18.72 -23.56 13.96
C GLN A 70 17.33 -23.23 13.41
N THR A 71 16.31 -23.99 13.82
CA THR A 71 14.93 -23.70 13.40
C THR A 71 14.49 -22.30 13.86
N LEU A 72 14.80 -21.91 15.10
CA LEU A 72 14.49 -20.58 15.62
C LEU A 72 15.27 -19.47 14.88
N GLU A 73 16.51 -19.74 14.52
CA GLU A 73 17.34 -18.78 13.75
C GLU A 73 16.82 -18.62 12.33
N GLU A 74 16.44 -19.72 11.65
CA GLU A 74 15.80 -19.65 10.33
C GLU A 74 14.47 -18.90 10.35
N GLU A 75 13.63 -19.15 11.35
CA GLU A 75 12.37 -18.42 11.52
C GLU A 75 12.61 -16.92 11.74
N ARG A 76 13.63 -16.57 12.52
CA ARG A 76 14.03 -15.18 12.73
C ARG A 76 14.51 -14.54 11.43
N ASN A 77 15.41 -15.23 10.71
CA ASN A 77 15.95 -14.73 9.44
C ASN A 77 14.85 -14.58 8.38
N ARG A 78 13.91 -15.52 8.33
CA ARG A 78 12.75 -15.44 7.43
C ARG A 78 11.90 -14.21 7.75
N LYS A 79 11.58 -13.94 9.02
CA LYS A 79 10.83 -12.76 9.43
C LYS A 79 11.54 -11.45 9.07
N ILE A 80 12.87 -11.39 9.26
CA ILE A 80 13.67 -10.23 8.88
C ILE A 80 13.62 -10.01 7.38
N LEU A 81 13.76 -11.06 6.58
CA LEU A 81 13.69 -10.98 5.12
C LEU A 81 12.30 -10.56 4.63
N GLU A 82 11.24 -11.09 5.22
CA GLU A 82 9.86 -10.71 4.93
C GLU A 82 9.63 -9.21 5.23
N GLN A 83 10.12 -8.71 6.37
CA GLN A 83 10.06 -7.29 6.72
C GLN A 83 10.83 -6.41 5.71
N GLN A 84 12.06 -6.78 5.37
CA GLN A 84 12.86 -6.02 4.41
C GLN A 84 12.19 -5.98 3.03
N ASN A 85 11.66 -7.11 2.55
CA ASN A 85 10.93 -7.16 1.28
C ASN A 85 9.68 -6.28 1.32
N HIS A 86 8.93 -6.31 2.41
CA HIS A 86 7.76 -5.45 2.61
C HIS A 86 8.14 -3.95 2.58
N GLU A 87 9.20 -3.55 3.30
CA GLU A 87 9.69 -2.17 3.30
C GLU A 87 10.12 -1.69 1.91
N VAL A 88 10.87 -2.51 1.18
CA VAL A 88 11.30 -2.19 -0.19
C VAL A 88 10.09 -2.01 -1.11
N TYR A 89 9.12 -2.91 -1.02
CA TYR A 89 7.92 -2.87 -1.84
C TYR A 89 7.05 -1.64 -1.53
N THR A 90 6.75 -1.38 -0.27
CA THR A 90 5.93 -0.24 0.16
C THR A 90 6.60 1.10 -0.14
N ASN A 91 7.93 1.20 0.02
CA ASN A 91 8.68 2.40 -0.37
C ASN A 91 8.59 2.65 -1.88
N ARG A 92 8.65 1.61 -2.70
CA ARG A 92 8.44 1.74 -4.16
C ARG A 92 7.04 2.22 -4.49
N LEU A 93 6.01 1.67 -3.83
CA LEU A 93 4.62 2.11 -4.01
C LEU A 93 4.44 3.58 -3.61
N LYS A 94 5.06 4.03 -2.52
CA LYS A 94 5.03 5.44 -2.07
C LYS A 94 5.66 6.38 -3.10
N GLN A 95 6.83 6.02 -3.63
CA GLN A 95 7.51 6.84 -4.64
C GLN A 95 6.73 6.96 -5.94
N LEU A 96 6.03 5.92 -6.36
CA LEU A 96 5.24 5.89 -7.58
C LEU A 96 3.82 6.43 -7.40
N GLY A 97 3.32 6.41 -6.17
CA GLY A 97 1.92 6.67 -5.83
C GLY A 97 1.59 8.12 -5.51
N PHE A 98 2.58 8.94 -5.16
CA PHE A 98 2.33 10.32 -4.77
C PHE A 98 3.00 11.30 -5.72
N SER A 99 2.21 12.22 -6.32
CA SER A 99 2.75 13.28 -7.19
C SER A 99 3.54 14.33 -6.41
N ASN A 100 3.29 14.48 -5.11
CA ASN A 100 3.93 15.45 -4.24
C ASN A 100 4.50 14.78 -2.97
N LYS A 101 5.77 15.11 -2.65
CA LYS A 101 6.45 14.60 -1.43
C LYS A 101 5.73 15.00 -0.12
N TYR A 102 4.96 16.06 -0.12
CA TYR A 102 4.14 16.46 1.04
C TYR A 102 3.22 15.33 1.49
N TYR A 103 2.60 14.62 0.57
CA TYR A 103 1.65 13.54 0.87
C TYR A 103 2.28 12.37 1.62
N LEU A 104 3.59 12.11 1.41
CA LEU A 104 4.34 11.06 2.12
C LEU A 104 4.40 11.30 3.64
N ASN A 105 4.32 12.56 4.06
CA ASN A 105 4.40 12.95 5.45
C ASN A 105 3.02 13.00 6.16
N CYS A 106 1.95 12.79 5.43
CA CYS A 106 0.59 12.77 5.98
C CYS A 106 0.25 11.34 6.44
N THR A 107 0.41 11.09 7.74
CA THR A 107 0.13 9.81 8.38
C THR A 107 -0.87 9.98 9.52
N PHE A 108 -1.57 8.92 9.89
CA PHE A 108 -2.54 8.94 11.01
C PHE A 108 -1.90 9.28 12.35
N ASP A 109 -0.60 9.01 12.54
CA ASP A 109 0.12 9.39 13.77
C ASP A 109 0.21 10.91 13.95
N LYS A 110 0.13 11.67 12.85
CA LYS A 110 0.15 13.13 12.83
C LYS A 110 -1.25 13.75 12.82
N ASP A 111 -2.30 12.93 12.89
CA ASP A 111 -3.67 13.42 12.96
C ASP A 111 -3.95 13.98 14.36
N ASP A 112 -4.26 15.27 14.43
CA ASP A 112 -4.61 15.99 15.67
C ASP A 112 -6.00 15.62 16.19
N LYS A 113 -6.74 14.78 15.46
CA LYS A 113 -8.11 14.34 15.78
C LYS A 113 -9.13 15.47 15.99
N ALA A 114 -8.83 16.65 15.45
CA ALA A 114 -9.74 17.80 15.57
C ALA A 114 -11.11 17.54 14.93
N ASN A 115 -11.21 16.58 14.00
CA ASN A 115 -12.47 16.03 13.51
C ASN A 115 -12.48 14.51 13.74
N LEU A 116 -12.88 14.11 14.96
CA LEU A 116 -12.85 12.70 15.39
C LEU A 116 -13.73 11.80 14.52
N GLU A 117 -14.84 12.31 14.00
CA GLU A 117 -15.75 11.56 13.14
C GLU A 117 -15.03 11.16 11.83
N ILE A 118 -14.38 12.12 11.17
CA ILE A 118 -13.63 11.90 9.93
C ILE A 118 -12.42 11.02 10.18
N SER A 119 -11.67 11.24 11.28
CA SER A 119 -10.54 10.36 11.66
C SER A 119 -11.00 8.92 11.85
N THR A 120 -12.10 8.71 12.59
CA THR A 120 -12.68 7.39 12.81
C THR A 120 -13.17 6.74 11.52
N LEU A 121 -13.81 7.53 10.64
CA LEU A 121 -14.25 7.07 9.32
C LEU A 121 -13.05 6.59 8.47
N ALA A 122 -11.97 7.38 8.44
CA ALA A 122 -10.79 7.09 7.66
C ALA A 122 -10.13 5.78 8.11
N HIS A 123 -9.97 5.57 9.42
CA HIS A 123 -9.49 4.29 9.95
C HIS A 123 -10.40 3.12 9.55
N LYS A 124 -11.73 3.25 9.73
CA LYS A 124 -12.69 2.21 9.34
C LYS A 124 -12.65 1.92 7.83
N TYR A 125 -12.42 2.94 7.00
CA TYR A 125 -12.28 2.78 5.55
C TYR A 125 -11.05 1.94 5.21
N VAL A 126 -9.89 2.27 5.80
CA VAL A 126 -8.65 1.51 5.62
C VAL A 126 -8.76 0.08 6.13
N ASP A 127 -9.38 -0.14 7.30
CA ASP A 127 -9.50 -1.49 7.88
C ASP A 127 -10.43 -2.42 7.09
N ARG A 128 -11.40 -1.82 6.41
CA ARG A 128 -12.38 -2.58 5.62
C ARG A 128 -12.23 -2.35 4.12
N PHE A 129 -11.07 -1.88 3.67
CA PHE A 129 -10.85 -1.46 2.29
C PHE A 129 -11.17 -2.56 1.27
N ASN A 130 -10.85 -3.82 1.56
CA ASN A 130 -11.20 -4.96 0.70
C ASN A 130 -12.71 -5.02 0.35
N ARG A 131 -13.59 -4.65 1.30
CA ARG A 131 -15.05 -4.61 1.10
C ARG A 131 -15.48 -3.42 0.25
N PHE A 132 -14.87 -2.26 0.45
CA PHE A 132 -15.10 -1.07 -0.37
C PHE A 132 -14.57 -1.26 -1.78
N TYR A 133 -13.40 -1.85 -1.91
CA TYR A 133 -12.76 -2.18 -3.17
C TYR A 133 -13.64 -3.12 -4.03
N ALA A 134 -14.15 -4.20 -3.45
CA ALA A 134 -15.02 -5.14 -4.16
C ALA A 134 -16.30 -4.50 -4.72
N LYS A 135 -16.76 -3.38 -4.12
CA LYS A 135 -17.96 -2.64 -4.56
C LYS A 135 -17.65 -1.36 -5.33
N GLY A 136 -16.37 -1.00 -5.50
CA GLY A 136 -15.94 0.25 -6.12
C GLY A 136 -16.40 1.50 -5.38
N LEU A 137 -16.54 1.44 -4.04
CA LEU A 137 -17.04 2.53 -3.22
C LEU A 137 -15.91 3.38 -2.65
N GLY A 138 -16.00 4.69 -2.87
CA GLY A 138 -15.05 5.70 -2.47
C GLY A 138 -15.59 6.74 -1.50
N LEU A 139 -14.79 7.80 -1.29
CA LEU A 139 -15.12 8.91 -0.40
C LEU A 139 -15.04 10.22 -1.19
N LEU A 140 -15.95 11.15 -0.86
CA LEU A 140 -15.91 12.52 -1.34
C LEU A 140 -15.78 13.46 -0.14
N PHE A 141 -14.61 14.07 0.01
CA PHE A 141 -14.36 15.05 1.06
C PHE A 141 -14.67 16.47 0.54
N MET A 142 -15.65 17.12 1.15
CA MET A 142 -16.07 18.49 0.82
C MET A 142 -15.77 19.45 1.97
N GLY A 143 -15.80 20.74 1.70
CA GLY A 143 -15.66 21.80 2.70
C GLY A 143 -14.63 22.86 2.33
N SER A 144 -14.48 23.89 3.17
CA SER A 144 -13.61 25.05 2.90
C SER A 144 -12.13 24.70 2.83
N CYS A 145 -11.32 25.64 2.31
CA CYS A 145 -9.87 25.50 2.29
C CYS A 145 -9.28 25.38 3.69
N GLY A 146 -8.31 24.48 3.86
CA GLY A 146 -7.54 24.35 5.11
C GLY A 146 -8.22 23.50 6.20
N ASN A 147 -9.32 22.80 5.92
CA ASN A 147 -10.02 21.94 6.88
C ASN A 147 -9.50 20.50 6.96
N GLY A 148 -8.42 20.14 6.23
CA GLY A 148 -7.76 18.85 6.36
C GLY A 148 -8.15 17.78 5.33
N LYS A 149 -8.92 18.10 4.27
CA LYS A 149 -9.30 17.14 3.21
C LYS A 149 -8.11 16.42 2.61
N THR A 150 -7.15 17.16 2.07
CA THR A 150 -5.91 16.66 1.48
C THR A 150 -5.12 15.80 2.46
N PHE A 151 -4.99 16.27 3.71
CA PHE A 151 -4.28 15.54 4.76
C PHE A 151 -4.92 14.17 5.02
N MET A 152 -6.23 14.13 5.24
CA MET A 152 -6.94 12.89 5.53
C MET A 152 -6.92 11.92 4.34
N SER A 153 -7.08 12.42 3.12
CA SER A 153 -6.95 11.63 1.89
C SER A 153 -5.57 10.98 1.79
N ALA A 154 -4.50 11.74 2.07
CA ALA A 154 -3.13 11.24 2.06
C ALA A 154 -2.86 10.25 3.21
N CYS A 155 -3.42 10.44 4.41
CA CYS A 155 -3.34 9.47 5.50
C CYS A 155 -3.93 8.11 5.09
N ILE A 156 -5.11 8.11 4.46
CA ILE A 156 -5.73 6.89 3.94
C ILE A 156 -4.81 6.25 2.89
N GLY A 157 -4.28 7.05 1.95
CA GLY A 157 -3.37 6.57 0.91
C GLY A 157 -2.12 5.90 1.47
N ASN A 158 -1.43 6.55 2.41
CA ASN A 158 -0.25 5.98 3.08
C ASN A 158 -0.58 4.68 3.81
N ALA A 159 -1.66 4.65 4.58
CA ALA A 159 -2.07 3.48 5.33
C ALA A 159 -2.46 2.28 4.44
N LEU A 160 -3.01 2.53 3.25
CA LEU A 160 -3.32 1.48 2.27
C LEU A 160 -2.07 0.98 1.56
N ILE A 161 -1.06 1.84 1.31
CA ILE A 161 0.23 1.41 0.79
C ILE A 161 0.93 0.47 1.78
N GLU A 162 0.86 0.74 3.09
CA GLU A 162 1.39 -0.19 4.12
C GLU A 162 0.67 -1.55 4.12
N LYS A 163 -0.56 -1.60 3.61
CA LYS A 163 -1.31 -2.84 3.35
C LYS A 163 -1.11 -3.38 1.92
N GLU A 164 -0.08 -2.90 1.21
CA GLU A 164 0.35 -3.31 -0.12
C GLU A 164 -0.64 -3.00 -1.27
N TYR A 165 -1.62 -2.12 -1.03
CA TYR A 165 -2.47 -1.63 -2.11
C TYR A 165 -1.75 -0.58 -2.95
N SER A 166 -1.92 -0.64 -4.27
CA SER A 166 -1.44 0.38 -5.17
C SER A 166 -2.33 1.64 -5.09
N VAL A 167 -1.74 2.75 -4.68
CA VAL A 167 -2.43 4.04 -4.54
C VAL A 167 -1.78 5.06 -5.47
N TYR A 168 -2.58 5.90 -6.12
CA TYR A 168 -2.08 7.07 -6.81
C TYR A 168 -2.83 8.32 -6.35
N MET A 169 -2.08 9.32 -5.86
CA MET A 169 -2.62 10.59 -5.38
C MET A 169 -2.04 11.75 -6.17
N THR A 170 -2.91 12.57 -6.73
CA THR A 170 -2.54 13.72 -7.56
C THR A 170 -3.67 14.73 -7.58
N SER A 171 -3.38 15.96 -8.04
CA SER A 171 -4.39 16.95 -8.38
C SER A 171 -4.73 16.92 -9.87
N ILE A 172 -5.90 17.44 -10.25
CA ILE A 172 -6.24 17.61 -11.66
C ILE A 172 -5.27 18.59 -12.33
N SER A 173 -4.84 19.63 -11.63
CA SER A 173 -3.83 20.58 -12.12
C SER A 173 -2.51 19.90 -12.46
N ASP A 174 -2.03 19.00 -11.59
CA ASP A 174 -0.80 18.23 -11.84
C ASP A 174 -0.94 17.32 -13.07
N LEU A 175 -2.10 16.66 -13.21
CA LEU A 175 -2.38 15.81 -14.37
C LEU A 175 -2.41 16.60 -15.68
N VAL A 176 -3.05 17.78 -15.68
CA VAL A 176 -3.06 18.69 -16.84
C VAL A 176 -1.65 19.15 -17.20
N ASN A 177 -0.86 19.52 -16.19
CA ASN A 177 0.54 19.93 -16.38
C ASN A 177 1.41 18.79 -16.92
N LEU A 178 1.24 17.59 -16.41
CA LEU A 178 1.94 16.40 -16.88
C LEU A 178 1.64 16.13 -18.35
N MET A 179 0.35 16.17 -18.72
CA MET A 179 -0.08 15.94 -20.10
C MET A 179 0.33 17.06 -21.07
N SER A 180 0.49 18.28 -20.58
CA SER A 180 0.92 19.42 -21.42
C SER A 180 2.42 19.32 -21.76
N LYS A 181 3.23 18.75 -20.87
CA LYS A 181 4.68 18.58 -21.10
C LYS A 181 4.99 17.50 -22.14
N ASP A 182 4.21 16.43 -22.20
CA ASP A 182 4.47 15.26 -23.05
C ASP A 182 3.85 15.36 -24.47
N PHE A 183 3.47 16.57 -24.93
CA PHE A 183 2.83 16.79 -26.23
C PHE A 183 1.68 15.80 -26.56
N GLY A 184 1.05 15.22 -25.53
CA GLY A 184 -0.13 14.37 -25.69
C GLY A 184 0.12 12.91 -26.08
N ASN A 185 1.36 12.47 -26.28
CA ASN A 185 1.65 11.10 -26.73
C ASN A 185 1.39 10.03 -25.66
N ASN A 186 1.51 10.36 -24.38
CA ASN A 186 1.35 9.40 -23.26
C ASN A 186 -0.02 9.46 -22.57
N ARG A 187 -1.01 10.15 -23.13
CA ARG A 187 -2.36 10.25 -22.54
C ARG A 187 -3.04 8.89 -22.28
N PRO A 188 -3.05 7.94 -23.24
CA PRO A 188 -3.67 6.64 -23.02
C PRO A 188 -3.01 5.87 -21.88
N GLU A 189 -1.69 5.81 -21.84
CA GLU A 189 -0.92 5.10 -20.80
C GLU A 189 -1.15 5.69 -19.40
N LEU A 190 -1.23 7.02 -19.29
CA LEU A 190 -1.54 7.67 -18.02
C LEU A 190 -2.95 7.33 -17.54
N ILE A 191 -3.95 7.41 -18.42
CA ILE A 191 -5.34 7.06 -18.08
C ILE A 191 -5.41 5.58 -17.67
N GLU A 192 -4.72 4.69 -18.39
CA GLU A 192 -4.64 3.27 -18.06
C GLU A 192 -3.99 3.06 -16.68
N LYS A 193 -2.86 3.72 -16.39
CA LYS A 193 -2.23 3.69 -15.08
C LYS A 193 -3.20 4.14 -13.98
N LEU A 194 -3.88 5.27 -14.16
CA LEU A 194 -4.86 5.80 -13.21
C LEU A 194 -6.06 4.86 -13.03
N SER A 195 -6.45 4.14 -14.08
CA SER A 195 -7.54 3.15 -14.03
C SER A 195 -7.13 1.87 -13.30
N ASN A 196 -5.84 1.50 -13.32
CA ASN A 196 -5.36 0.22 -12.84
C ASN A 196 -4.98 0.22 -11.37
N VAL A 197 -4.61 1.35 -10.76
CA VAL A 197 -4.31 1.41 -9.31
C VAL A 197 -5.52 0.98 -8.46
N ASP A 198 -5.28 0.43 -7.28
CA ASP A 198 -6.35 -0.02 -6.40
C ASP A 198 -7.16 1.15 -5.85
N LEU A 199 -6.50 2.26 -5.48
CA LEU A 199 -7.15 3.50 -5.06
C LEU A 199 -6.59 4.68 -5.83
N LEU A 200 -7.47 5.47 -6.46
CA LEU A 200 -7.15 6.78 -7.01
C LEU A 200 -7.62 7.87 -6.05
N ILE A 201 -6.72 8.82 -5.72
CA ILE A 201 -7.04 10.00 -4.92
C ILE A 201 -6.86 11.23 -5.81
N LEU A 202 -7.95 11.94 -6.06
CA LEU A 202 -7.95 13.19 -6.80
C LEU A 202 -8.16 14.37 -5.84
N ASP A 203 -7.09 15.10 -5.60
CA ASP A 203 -7.09 16.23 -4.68
C ASP A 203 -7.48 17.53 -5.37
N ASP A 204 -8.20 18.39 -4.62
CA ASP A 204 -8.61 19.74 -5.02
C ASP A 204 -9.36 19.81 -6.36
N LEU A 205 -10.31 18.90 -6.59
CA LEU A 205 -11.18 18.97 -7.77
C LEU A 205 -11.95 20.31 -7.79
N GLY A 206 -11.82 21.04 -8.89
CA GLY A 206 -12.54 22.30 -9.14
C GLY A 206 -11.75 23.58 -8.93
N THR A 207 -10.47 23.50 -8.51
CA THR A 207 -9.60 24.68 -8.38
C THR A 207 -9.08 25.20 -9.74
N GLU A 208 -9.16 24.39 -10.79
CA GLU A 208 -8.60 24.67 -12.12
C GLU A 208 -9.49 25.54 -13.01
N ASN A 209 -10.41 26.33 -12.46
CA ASN A 209 -11.40 27.07 -13.24
C ASN A 209 -12.21 26.15 -14.21
N ILE A 210 -12.51 24.94 -13.76
CA ILE A 210 -13.38 24.00 -14.48
C ILE A 210 -14.71 24.67 -14.85
N LEU A 211 -15.15 25.63 -14.02
CA LEU A 211 -16.43 26.35 -14.21
C LEU A 211 -16.40 27.40 -15.31
N ASP A 212 -15.23 27.92 -15.67
CA ASP A 212 -15.13 29.03 -16.63
C ASP A 212 -15.33 28.60 -18.10
N GLY A 213 -15.51 27.30 -18.37
CA GLY A 213 -15.74 26.78 -19.73
C GLY A 213 -14.57 26.99 -20.72
N ARG A 214 -13.57 27.80 -20.33
CA ARG A 214 -12.44 28.19 -21.18
C ARG A 214 -11.39 27.11 -21.39
N LYS A 215 -11.39 26.06 -20.53
CA LYS A 215 -10.45 24.93 -20.61
C LYS A 215 -11.18 23.62 -20.90
N SER A 216 -11.76 23.51 -22.08
CA SER A 216 -12.45 22.30 -22.57
C SER A 216 -11.60 21.01 -22.34
N ASN A 217 -10.29 21.10 -22.52
CA ASN A 217 -9.37 19.99 -22.35
C ASN A 217 -9.30 19.46 -20.89
N THR A 218 -9.41 20.33 -19.88
CA THR A 218 -9.39 19.94 -18.47
C THR A 218 -10.67 19.17 -18.09
N ILE A 219 -11.82 19.67 -18.55
CA ILE A 219 -13.12 18.99 -18.31
C ILE A 219 -13.12 17.61 -19.00
N GLU A 220 -12.66 17.55 -20.24
CA GLU A 220 -12.59 16.29 -20.99
C GLU A 220 -11.65 15.27 -20.33
N LEU A 221 -10.48 15.72 -19.86
CA LEU A 221 -9.54 14.89 -19.15
C LEU A 221 -10.14 14.35 -17.84
N THR A 222 -10.70 15.25 -17.02
CA THR A 222 -11.36 14.88 -15.77
C THR A 222 -12.47 13.87 -16.02
N TYR A 223 -13.29 14.10 -17.06
CA TYR A 223 -14.34 13.18 -17.46
C TYR A 223 -13.77 11.78 -17.79
N LYS A 224 -12.74 11.72 -18.65
CA LYS A 224 -12.11 10.43 -19.03
C LYS A 224 -11.57 9.67 -17.84
N ILE A 225 -10.93 10.36 -16.89
CA ILE A 225 -10.39 9.72 -15.67
C ILE A 225 -11.53 9.19 -14.80
N ILE A 226 -12.53 10.00 -14.48
CA ILE A 226 -13.67 9.59 -13.65
C ILE A 226 -14.46 8.47 -14.32
N ASP A 227 -14.65 8.55 -15.65
CA ASP A 227 -15.35 7.53 -16.43
C ASP A 227 -14.61 6.19 -16.42
N SER A 228 -13.31 6.20 -16.65
CA SER A 228 -12.50 4.98 -16.63
C SER A 228 -12.53 4.29 -15.26
N ARG A 229 -12.49 5.05 -14.18
CA ARG A 229 -12.62 4.54 -12.81
C ARG A 229 -14.02 3.99 -12.54
N TYR A 230 -15.04 4.70 -13.03
CA TYR A 230 -16.42 4.25 -12.92
C TYR A 230 -16.65 2.91 -13.64
N ILE A 231 -16.12 2.76 -14.87
CA ILE A 231 -16.22 1.53 -15.67
C ILE A 231 -15.43 0.39 -15.06
N SER A 232 -14.21 0.66 -14.57
CA SER A 232 -13.35 -0.35 -13.93
C SER A 232 -13.85 -0.79 -12.55
N ASN A 233 -14.92 -0.17 -12.04
CA ASN A 233 -15.49 -0.43 -10.72
C ASN A 233 -14.45 -0.37 -9.57
N LYS A 234 -13.48 0.55 -9.67
CA LYS A 234 -12.46 0.73 -8.65
C LYS A 234 -12.71 1.98 -7.81
N PRO A 235 -12.47 1.94 -6.49
CA PRO A 235 -12.74 3.05 -5.59
C PRO A 235 -11.86 4.27 -5.90
N MET A 236 -12.39 5.46 -5.59
CA MET A 236 -11.67 6.72 -5.64
C MET A 236 -11.98 7.58 -4.41
N ILE A 237 -11.01 8.38 -4.00
CA ILE A 237 -11.22 9.45 -3.02
C ILE A 237 -11.06 10.78 -3.74
N ILE A 238 -12.01 11.66 -3.53
CA ILE A 238 -12.00 12.99 -4.15
C ILE A 238 -12.09 14.04 -3.06
N SER A 239 -11.26 15.06 -3.12
CA SER A 239 -11.39 16.25 -2.30
C SER A 239 -11.81 17.45 -3.17
N THR A 240 -12.70 18.28 -2.65
CA THR A 240 -13.18 19.47 -3.36
C THR A 240 -13.62 20.58 -2.41
N ASN A 241 -13.53 21.81 -2.87
CA ASN A 241 -14.12 22.97 -2.21
C ASN A 241 -15.49 23.34 -2.80
N LEU A 242 -15.93 22.62 -3.84
CA LEU A 242 -17.21 22.88 -4.52
C LEU A 242 -18.36 22.23 -3.74
N ASP A 243 -19.50 22.91 -3.72
CA ASP A 243 -20.78 22.29 -3.34
C ASP A 243 -21.37 21.60 -4.58
N ILE A 244 -21.01 20.34 -4.76
CA ILE A 244 -21.44 19.54 -5.91
C ILE A 244 -22.98 19.43 -5.95
N SER A 245 -23.64 19.34 -4.79
CA SER A 245 -25.10 19.22 -4.72
C SER A 245 -25.78 20.49 -5.21
N ALA A 246 -25.31 21.66 -4.77
CA ALA A 246 -25.82 22.94 -5.25
C ALA A 246 -25.57 23.13 -6.76
N MET A 247 -24.40 22.71 -7.25
CA MET A 247 -24.06 22.80 -8.67
C MET A 247 -24.94 21.92 -9.55
N LEU A 248 -25.27 20.72 -9.13
CA LEU A 248 -26.16 19.81 -9.87
C LEU A 248 -27.60 20.37 -10.00
N ASN A 249 -28.00 21.22 -9.07
CA ASN A 249 -29.29 21.90 -9.11
C ASN A 249 -29.31 23.12 -10.07
N SER A 250 -28.15 23.57 -10.58
CA SER A 250 -28.06 24.66 -11.56
C SER A 250 -28.45 24.18 -12.97
N ASN A 251 -29.29 24.98 -13.65
CA ASN A 251 -29.68 24.68 -15.03
C ASN A 251 -28.56 24.96 -16.03
N ASP A 252 -27.60 25.83 -15.69
CA ASP A 252 -26.52 26.29 -16.58
C ASP A 252 -25.26 25.43 -16.47
N LEU A 253 -25.30 24.32 -15.71
CA LEU A 253 -24.14 23.44 -15.55
C LEU A 253 -23.79 22.74 -16.87
N ASN A 254 -22.52 22.81 -17.27
CA ASN A 254 -21.99 22.09 -18.42
C ASN A 254 -22.32 20.60 -18.33
N ILE A 255 -22.78 20.00 -19.44
CA ILE A 255 -23.25 18.61 -19.47
C ILE A 255 -22.15 17.59 -19.05
N ASN A 256 -20.89 17.86 -19.40
CA ASN A 256 -19.78 16.98 -19.01
C ASN A 256 -19.48 17.11 -17.51
N LEU A 257 -19.58 18.31 -16.94
CA LEU A 257 -19.45 18.52 -15.50
C LEU A 257 -20.58 17.83 -14.74
N ARG A 258 -21.81 17.91 -15.24
CA ARG A 258 -22.96 17.20 -14.67
C ARG A 258 -22.68 15.69 -14.62
N ARG A 259 -22.22 15.09 -15.72
CA ARG A 259 -21.87 13.68 -15.80
C ARG A 259 -20.74 13.30 -14.85
N ILE A 260 -19.71 14.15 -14.70
CA ILE A 260 -18.62 13.95 -13.74
C ILE A 260 -19.18 13.88 -12.32
N PHE A 261 -19.98 14.87 -11.91
CA PHE A 261 -20.49 14.96 -10.54
C PHE A 261 -21.50 13.85 -10.23
N GLU A 262 -22.37 13.47 -11.15
CA GLU A 262 -23.29 12.33 -10.99
C GLU A 262 -22.53 11.03 -10.76
N ARG A 263 -21.46 10.74 -11.51
CA ARG A 263 -20.61 9.56 -11.32
C ARG A 263 -19.86 9.57 -10.00
N ILE A 264 -19.36 10.73 -9.58
CA ILE A 264 -18.72 10.90 -8.28
C ILE A 264 -19.71 10.56 -7.17
N LEU A 265 -20.89 11.16 -7.15
CA LEU A 265 -21.90 10.91 -6.12
C LEU A 265 -22.45 9.49 -6.12
N GLN A 266 -22.44 8.84 -7.28
CA GLN A 266 -22.85 7.43 -7.37
C GLN A 266 -21.82 6.47 -6.76
N ARG A 267 -20.52 6.83 -6.79
CA ARG A 267 -19.43 5.96 -6.32
C ARG A 267 -18.81 6.41 -5.00
N CYS A 268 -18.87 7.69 -4.67
CA CYS A 268 -18.23 8.28 -3.52
C CYS A 268 -19.27 8.81 -2.54
N LYS A 269 -19.19 8.37 -1.29
CA LYS A 269 -20.03 8.92 -0.22
C LYS A 269 -19.51 10.29 0.19
N PRO A 270 -20.36 11.36 0.16
CA PRO A 270 -19.96 12.69 0.55
C PRO A 270 -19.82 12.83 2.07
N PHE A 271 -18.78 13.56 2.49
CA PHE A 271 -18.50 13.96 3.86
C PHE A 271 -18.05 15.41 3.88
N ASP A 272 -18.76 16.25 4.64
CA ASP A 272 -18.38 17.63 4.85
C ASP A 272 -17.44 17.74 6.06
N LEU A 273 -16.22 18.25 5.82
CA LEU A 273 -15.22 18.48 6.86
C LEU A 273 -15.41 19.84 7.57
N GLY A 274 -16.47 20.58 7.22
CA GLY A 274 -16.79 21.86 7.81
C GLY A 274 -15.89 23.01 7.39
N SER A 275 -15.94 24.12 8.15
CA SER A 275 -15.25 25.37 7.83
C SER A 275 -14.03 25.69 8.68
N ASN A 276 -13.60 24.80 9.57
CA ASN A 276 -12.45 25.00 10.44
C ASN A 276 -11.14 25.08 9.65
N ASN A 277 -10.61 26.30 9.53
CA ASN A 277 -9.38 26.54 8.79
C ASN A 277 -8.13 26.34 9.69
N ARG A 278 -7.55 25.13 9.63
CA ARG A 278 -6.33 24.76 10.39
C ARG A 278 -5.10 25.56 9.95
N ARG A 279 -5.05 26.03 8.71
CA ARG A 279 -3.93 26.88 8.22
C ARG A 279 -3.87 28.21 8.97
N LYS A 280 -5.02 28.79 9.37
CA LYS A 280 -5.05 29.99 10.19
C LYS A 280 -4.50 29.76 11.59
N ALA A 281 -4.83 28.63 12.21
CA ALA A 281 -4.26 28.25 13.52
C ALA A 281 -2.74 28.06 13.43
N GLN A 282 -2.26 27.33 12.43
CA GLN A 282 -0.83 27.13 12.20
C GLN A 282 -0.09 28.44 11.90
N SER A 283 -0.70 29.35 11.14
CA SER A 283 -0.13 30.66 10.87
C SER A 283 0.07 31.49 12.15
N ARG A 284 -0.86 31.42 13.11
CA ARG A 284 -0.69 32.10 14.42
C ARG A 284 0.50 31.53 15.19
N ILE A 285 0.60 30.20 15.28
CA ILE A 285 1.73 29.53 15.95
C ILE A 285 3.07 29.90 15.31
N ASN A 286 3.11 29.91 13.97
CA ASN A 286 4.32 30.29 13.24
C ASN A 286 4.70 31.75 13.46
N ASN A 287 3.73 32.66 13.54
CA ASN A 287 3.99 34.07 13.83
C ASN A 287 4.50 34.27 15.26
N GLU A 288 3.97 33.55 16.24
CA GLU A 288 4.46 33.58 17.63
C GLU A 288 5.90 33.05 17.71
N ALA A 289 6.17 31.91 17.04
CA ALA A 289 7.53 31.38 16.96
C ALA A 289 8.51 32.34 16.26
N PHE A 290 8.07 32.97 15.16
CA PHE A 290 8.88 33.96 14.45
C PHE A 290 9.22 35.15 15.34
N ASN A 291 8.26 35.70 16.08
CA ASN A 291 8.50 36.82 17.02
C ASN A 291 9.45 36.43 18.16
N SER A 292 9.28 35.21 18.71
CA SER A 292 10.17 34.71 19.76
C SER A 292 11.64 34.58 19.31
N ILE A 293 11.84 34.17 18.04
CA ILE A 293 13.19 34.07 17.45
C ILE A 293 13.80 35.48 17.26
N LEU A 294 13.00 36.45 16.84
CA LEU A 294 13.47 37.82 16.68
C LEU A 294 13.84 38.45 18.03
N GLU A 295 13.07 38.19 19.08
CA GLU A 295 13.32 38.70 20.43
C GLU A 295 14.54 38.03 21.10
N ALA A 296 14.82 36.76 20.79
CA ALA A 296 15.95 36.00 21.36
C ALA A 296 17.35 36.50 20.86
N ASN A 297 17.44 37.30 19.79
CA ASN A 297 18.69 37.79 19.22
C ASN A 297 19.06 39.23 19.68
N VAL A 298 18.47 39.72 20.77
CA VAL A 298 18.79 41.06 21.36
C VAL A 298 19.48 40.87 22.73
N CYS A 299 20.45 39.95 22.81
CA CYS A 299 21.39 39.88 23.96
C CYS A 299 22.83 39.88 23.46
#